data_fe1ab303ab91adbfd1cc139d4e968641
#
_entry.id   fe1ab303ab91adbfd1cc139d4e968641
#
_cell.length_a   1.000
_cell.length_b   1.000
_cell.length_c   1.000
_cell.angle_alpha   90.00
_cell.angle_beta   90.00
_cell.angle_gamma   90.00
#
_symmetry.space_group_name_H-M   'P 1'
#
loop_
_entity.id
_entity.type
_entity.pdbx_description
1 polymer ?
#
loop_
_entity_poly.entity_id
_entity_poly.type
_entity_poly.pdbx_seq_one_letter_code
_entity_poly.pdbx_strand_id
1 'polypeptide(L)'
;MRPVSAGPNPAVEVVMRTGDNDATARRIPGQPAEAAIDQAQSGGSWCGGAQPTPPGGWNLVHDRFDHAQEATREALCTLGNGYWATRGAVPGSTADAVHYPGTYLAGIYNRLTTALDGHTVETEHLVNAPDWTFLTVRVGDGPVLCPGSPEMLSYRQDLDLRTGVLTRTHRYRDAVGRTTRVTSRQFQSLTETHLAALELILEAEDWSGEMTVESAVNGAVANRNVAADRALAHEHLVPVRSVELDGEAVLYEAVTNQSRISIATAARTRVGAADTVVDRRLIAEQARAGHTITLSLGRGIPVTLEKIVAVATSRDRAASTAALDAGNRIGRAPGFGELLGAQENAWAALWERFGIDLETGVRQSLALNLHIFHVLQTVAAADTDLDAGLPARGLHGEGYRGHIFWDELFVYPMLTLRRPELTRSFLLYRYRRLDAARAAARDDGLNGAMFPWQSGSDGREETPAELFNVRNGVWMADNSRRQRHVGLAVAYSVWQYYQATADTGFLAEYGAEILVEVARLFTSLAVHNPADDHFDISG
;
A
#
# COMPACT_ATOMS: atom_id res chain seq x y z
N MET A 1 -55.54 26.68 15.42
CA MET A 1 -54.64 26.95 14.27
C MET A 1 -54.40 25.62 13.57
N ARG A 2 -54.85 25.50 12.33
CA ARG A 2 -54.73 24.29 11.49
C ARG A 2 -53.36 24.30 10.78
N PRO A 3 -52.69 23.15 10.56
CA PRO A 3 -51.47 23.13 9.81
C PRO A 3 -51.72 23.24 8.30
N VAL A 4 -50.87 24.05 7.64
CA VAL A 4 -50.88 24.27 6.20
C VAL A 4 -50.12 23.09 5.55
N SER A 5 -50.74 22.41 4.60
CA SER A 5 -50.17 21.37 3.77
C SER A 5 -49.18 21.97 2.78
N ALA A 6 -47.93 21.54 2.80
CA ALA A 6 -46.96 21.84 1.76
C ALA A 6 -47.22 20.97 0.52
N GLY A 7 -47.41 21.62 -0.61
CA GLY A 7 -47.54 20.99 -1.93
C GLY A 7 -46.18 20.50 -2.46
N PRO A 8 -46.13 19.61 -3.44
CA PRO A 8 -44.89 19.02 -3.95
C PRO A 8 -44.03 20.03 -4.70
N ASN A 9 -42.76 20.07 -4.36
CA ASN A 9 -41.73 20.82 -5.05
C ASN A 9 -41.53 20.24 -6.48
N PRO A 10 -41.39 21.11 -7.51
CA PRO A 10 -41.08 20.62 -8.85
C PRO A 10 -39.66 20.03 -8.90
N ALA A 11 -39.55 18.83 -9.44
CA ALA A 11 -38.29 18.19 -9.74
C ALA A 11 -37.53 19.02 -10.79
N VAL A 12 -36.29 19.38 -10.46
CA VAL A 12 -35.35 19.94 -11.43
C VAL A 12 -34.81 18.78 -12.26
N GLU A 13 -35.25 18.67 -13.50
CA GLU A 13 -34.77 17.69 -14.46
C GLU A 13 -33.47 18.22 -15.09
N VAL A 14 -32.33 17.61 -14.75
CA VAL A 14 -31.04 17.92 -15.39
C VAL A 14 -30.95 17.06 -16.65
N VAL A 15 -31.20 17.67 -17.81
CA VAL A 15 -31.00 17.01 -19.10
C VAL A 15 -29.55 17.18 -19.54
N MET A 16 -28.75 16.12 -19.45
CA MET A 16 -27.47 16.06 -20.13
C MET A 16 -27.70 15.71 -21.61
N ARG A 17 -27.46 16.64 -22.51
CA ARG A 17 -27.34 16.33 -23.95
C ARG A 17 -25.89 15.99 -24.24
N THR A 18 -25.62 14.71 -24.55
CA THR A 18 -24.37 14.29 -25.20
C THR A 18 -24.48 14.68 -26.67
N GLY A 19 -23.61 15.59 -27.12
CA GLY A 19 -23.46 15.88 -28.53
C GLY A 19 -22.91 14.68 -29.29
N ASP A 20 -23.58 14.26 -30.34
CA ASP A 20 -23.10 13.28 -31.31
C ASP A 20 -21.80 13.79 -31.95
N ASN A 21 -20.68 13.24 -31.56
CA ASN A 21 -19.46 13.24 -32.35
C ASN A 21 -19.00 11.81 -32.54
N ASP A 22 -19.30 11.30 -33.72
CA ASP A 22 -18.77 10.08 -34.28
C ASP A 22 -17.25 10.23 -34.46
N ALA A 23 -16.49 9.90 -33.43
CA ALA A 23 -15.05 9.80 -33.47
C ALA A 23 -14.68 8.39 -33.01
N THR A 24 -14.33 7.57 -33.98
CA THR A 24 -13.68 6.27 -33.81
C THR A 24 -12.76 6.27 -32.59
N ALA A 25 -13.17 5.57 -31.54
CA ALA A 25 -12.41 5.38 -30.32
C ALA A 25 -11.05 4.74 -30.64
N ARG A 26 -10.02 5.56 -30.80
CA ARG A 26 -8.63 5.10 -30.74
C ARG A 26 -8.36 4.75 -29.30
N ARG A 27 -8.19 3.44 -29.02
CA ARG A 27 -7.68 2.94 -27.75
C ARG A 27 -6.39 3.68 -27.41
N ILE A 28 -6.36 4.33 -26.26
CA ILE A 28 -5.17 4.92 -25.67
C ILE A 28 -4.36 3.73 -25.10
N PRO A 29 -3.16 3.42 -25.59
CA PRO A 29 -2.34 2.36 -24.99
C PRO A 29 -1.69 2.91 -23.73
N GLY A 30 -2.07 2.43 -22.57
CA GLY A 30 -1.42 2.84 -21.33
C GLY A 30 -2.13 2.55 -20.02
N GLN A 31 -3.08 1.62 -19.96
CA GLN A 31 -3.63 1.18 -18.69
C GLN A 31 -3.18 -0.25 -18.37
N PRO A 32 -2.18 -0.45 -17.47
CA PRO A 32 -1.73 -1.81 -17.11
C PRO A 32 -2.74 -2.60 -16.27
N ALA A 33 -3.74 -1.96 -15.65
CA ALA A 33 -4.66 -2.62 -14.73
C ALA A 33 -5.80 -3.39 -15.44
N GLU A 34 -6.34 -2.87 -16.54
CA GLU A 34 -7.32 -3.62 -17.34
C GLU A 34 -6.67 -4.80 -18.05
N ALA A 35 -5.41 -4.65 -18.50
CA ALA A 35 -4.67 -5.77 -19.09
C ALA A 35 -4.36 -6.88 -18.07
N ALA A 36 -4.17 -6.56 -16.80
CA ALA A 36 -3.96 -7.58 -15.76
C ALA A 36 -5.26 -8.33 -15.42
N ILE A 37 -6.41 -7.66 -15.46
CA ILE A 37 -7.73 -8.29 -15.27
C ILE A 37 -8.14 -9.03 -16.55
N ASP A 38 -7.92 -8.47 -17.74
CA ASP A 38 -8.19 -9.13 -19.02
C ASP A 38 -7.23 -10.29 -19.29
N GLN A 39 -5.94 -10.21 -18.89
CA GLN A 39 -5.04 -11.36 -18.98
C GLN A 39 -5.36 -12.44 -17.94
N ALA A 40 -5.96 -12.09 -16.81
CA ALA A 40 -6.58 -13.07 -15.91
C ALA A 40 -7.87 -13.66 -16.50
N GLN A 41 -8.53 -12.97 -17.42
CA GLN A 41 -9.75 -13.42 -18.12
C GLN A 41 -9.47 -14.08 -19.46
N SER A 42 -8.42 -13.69 -20.19
CA SER A 42 -8.04 -14.27 -21.49
C SER A 42 -7.05 -15.42 -21.33
N GLY A 43 -7.57 -16.60 -20.98
CA GLY A 43 -6.99 -17.85 -21.45
C GLY A 43 -5.60 -18.27 -21.00
N GLY A 44 -5.09 -17.80 -19.89
CA GLY A 44 -4.08 -18.54 -19.12
C GLY A 44 -4.79 -19.72 -18.45
N SER A 45 -4.70 -20.91 -19.05
CA SER A 45 -5.23 -22.13 -18.48
C SER A 45 -4.74 -22.30 -17.04
N TRP A 46 -5.64 -22.14 -16.07
CA TRP A 46 -5.46 -22.53 -14.66
C TRP A 46 -5.46 -24.05 -14.50
N CYS A 47 -5.09 -24.79 -15.53
CA CYS A 47 -5.00 -26.23 -15.58
C CYS A 47 -3.60 -26.71 -15.22
N GLY A 48 -3.22 -26.57 -13.97
CA GLY A 48 -2.22 -27.40 -13.31
C GLY A 48 -2.94 -28.25 -12.29
N GLY A 49 -2.67 -29.56 -12.25
CA GLY A 49 -3.39 -30.61 -11.54
C GLY A 49 -3.92 -30.20 -10.16
N ALA A 50 -5.21 -30.28 -9.99
CA ALA A 50 -5.97 -29.88 -8.83
C ALA A 50 -5.52 -30.64 -7.58
N GLN A 51 -4.77 -29.96 -6.72
CA GLN A 51 -4.87 -30.24 -5.28
C GLN A 51 -6.21 -29.59 -4.82
N PRO A 52 -6.97 -30.23 -3.94
CA PRO A 52 -8.25 -29.69 -3.50
C PRO A 52 -8.03 -28.34 -2.82
N THR A 53 -8.52 -27.28 -3.44
CA THR A 53 -8.62 -25.97 -2.82
C THR A 53 -9.47 -26.11 -1.55
N PRO A 54 -9.05 -25.62 -0.38
CA PRO A 54 -9.89 -25.67 0.82
C PRO A 54 -11.24 -25.03 0.53
N PRO A 55 -12.35 -25.58 1.05
CA PRO A 55 -13.67 -25.03 0.80
C PRO A 55 -13.73 -23.58 1.27
N GLY A 56 -14.02 -22.63 0.36
CA GLY A 56 -14.43 -21.30 0.75
C GLY A 56 -13.81 -20.09 0.10
N GLY A 57 -12.87 -20.19 -0.86
CA GLY A 57 -12.34 -18.98 -1.55
C GLY A 57 -11.58 -18.00 -0.67
N TRP A 58 -10.78 -18.50 0.27
CA TRP A 58 -10.04 -17.69 1.23
C TRP A 58 -8.52 -17.70 1.05
N ASN A 59 -7.99 -18.62 0.25
CA ASN A 59 -6.56 -18.77 0.05
C ASN A 59 -6.17 -18.45 -1.39
N LEU A 60 -5.26 -17.50 -1.57
CA LEU A 60 -4.60 -17.24 -2.84
C LEU A 60 -3.32 -18.06 -2.90
N VAL A 61 -3.34 -19.15 -3.67
CA VAL A 61 -2.27 -20.14 -3.70
C VAL A 61 -1.53 -20.14 -5.03
N HIS A 62 -0.20 -20.16 -4.95
CA HIS A 62 0.70 -20.40 -6.08
C HIS A 62 1.62 -21.55 -5.73
N ASP A 63 1.60 -22.64 -6.52
CA ASP A 63 2.33 -23.88 -6.29
C ASP A 63 3.58 -24.05 -7.16
N ARG A 64 3.94 -23.02 -7.93
CA ARG A 64 5.16 -22.93 -8.72
C ARG A 64 5.65 -21.49 -8.81
N PHE A 65 6.95 -21.32 -8.87
CA PHE A 65 7.57 -20.03 -9.17
C PHE A 65 7.42 -19.70 -10.67
N ASP A 66 7.16 -18.42 -10.98
CA ASP A 66 7.00 -17.96 -12.37
C ASP A 66 7.51 -16.53 -12.48
N HIS A 67 8.71 -16.37 -13.05
CA HIS A 67 9.39 -15.08 -13.21
C HIS A 67 8.50 -14.01 -13.89
N ALA A 68 7.69 -14.40 -14.85
CA ALA A 68 6.83 -13.46 -15.59
C ALA A 68 5.64 -12.95 -14.76
N GLN A 69 5.25 -13.68 -13.71
CA GLN A 69 4.11 -13.37 -12.87
C GLN A 69 4.50 -12.79 -11.50
N GLU A 70 5.77 -12.84 -11.11
CA GLU A 70 6.18 -12.44 -9.75
C GLU A 70 5.80 -11.00 -9.42
N ALA A 71 6.01 -10.03 -10.31
CA ALA A 71 5.62 -8.65 -10.08
C ALA A 71 4.12 -8.48 -9.75
N THR A 72 3.25 -9.27 -10.43
CA THR A 72 1.79 -9.30 -10.16
C THR A 72 1.50 -9.99 -8.83
N ARG A 73 2.16 -11.13 -8.55
CA ARG A 73 1.98 -11.88 -7.30
C ARG A 73 2.40 -11.08 -6.08
N GLU A 74 3.52 -10.36 -6.16
CA GLU A 74 3.97 -9.46 -5.11
C GLU A 74 2.94 -8.38 -4.79
N ALA A 75 2.28 -7.80 -5.81
CA ALA A 75 1.20 -6.84 -5.60
C ALA A 75 -0.04 -7.49 -4.98
N LEU A 76 -0.48 -8.67 -5.50
CA LEU A 76 -1.65 -9.38 -4.98
C LEU A 76 -1.44 -9.91 -3.56
N CYS A 77 -0.20 -10.27 -3.20
CA CYS A 77 0.17 -10.76 -1.88
C CYS A 77 0.72 -9.65 -0.96
N THR A 78 0.42 -8.38 -1.25
CA THR A 78 0.72 -7.27 -0.35
C THR A 78 0.01 -7.49 0.99
N LEU A 79 0.72 -7.21 2.07
CA LEU A 79 0.22 -7.25 3.43
C LEU A 79 0.22 -5.84 4.00
N GLY A 80 -0.79 -5.47 4.77
CA GLY A 80 -0.89 -4.13 5.36
C GLY A 80 -1.90 -4.06 6.48
N ASN A 81 -1.92 -2.93 7.18
CA ASN A 81 -2.82 -2.71 8.31
C ASN A 81 -3.46 -1.29 8.32
N GLY A 82 -3.19 -0.49 7.28
CA GLY A 82 -3.69 0.90 7.16
C GLY A 82 -2.72 1.97 7.65
N TYR A 83 -1.76 1.63 8.51
CA TYR A 83 -0.63 2.51 8.82
C TYR A 83 0.50 2.34 7.79
N TRP A 84 0.77 1.09 7.40
CA TRP A 84 1.74 0.74 6.37
C TRP A 84 1.40 -0.58 5.68
N ALA A 85 2.02 -0.80 4.53
CA ALA A 85 1.91 -2.06 3.82
C ALA A 85 3.24 -2.43 3.17
N THR A 86 3.45 -3.74 2.98
CA THR A 86 4.63 -4.30 2.33
C THR A 86 4.20 -5.24 1.22
N ARG A 87 4.76 -5.08 0.03
CA ARG A 87 4.54 -5.98 -1.10
C ARG A 87 4.97 -7.40 -0.75
N GLY A 88 4.28 -8.36 -1.33
CA GLY A 88 4.56 -9.78 -1.09
C GLY A 88 5.79 -10.30 -1.84
N ALA A 89 6.89 -9.54 -1.88
CA ALA A 89 8.15 -10.02 -2.42
C ALA A 89 8.74 -11.15 -1.55
N VAL A 90 9.57 -11.98 -2.17
CA VAL A 90 10.28 -13.04 -1.44
C VAL A 90 11.26 -12.40 -0.45
N PRO A 91 11.27 -12.81 0.84
CA PRO A 91 12.23 -12.30 1.79
C PRO A 91 13.68 -12.45 1.28
N GLY A 92 14.46 -11.37 1.42
CA GLY A 92 15.85 -11.34 0.95
C GLY A 92 16.03 -11.00 -0.53
N SER A 93 14.96 -10.85 -1.31
CA SER A 93 15.05 -10.33 -2.67
C SER A 93 15.40 -8.84 -2.66
N THR A 94 16.00 -8.37 -3.74
CA THR A 94 16.24 -6.94 -4.01
C THR A 94 15.56 -6.54 -5.30
N ALA A 95 15.37 -5.24 -5.50
CA ALA A 95 14.73 -4.73 -6.72
C ALA A 95 15.55 -5.09 -7.96
N ASP A 96 14.97 -5.90 -8.84
CA ASP A 96 15.56 -6.36 -10.11
C ASP A 96 14.50 -6.45 -11.23
N ALA A 97 14.71 -7.31 -12.21
CA ALA A 97 13.76 -7.53 -13.30
C ALA A 97 12.56 -8.41 -12.90
N VAL A 98 12.66 -9.16 -11.80
CA VAL A 98 11.65 -10.13 -11.32
C VAL A 98 10.98 -9.63 -10.04
N HIS A 99 11.78 -9.18 -9.08
CA HIS A 99 11.35 -8.78 -7.75
C HIS A 99 11.35 -7.28 -7.56
N TYR A 100 10.39 -6.81 -6.79
CA TYR A 100 10.32 -5.44 -6.33
C TYR A 100 9.80 -5.38 -4.89
N PRO A 101 10.67 -5.59 -3.88
CA PRO A 101 10.29 -5.37 -2.50
C PRO A 101 9.96 -3.89 -2.29
N GLY A 102 8.80 -3.61 -1.72
CA GLY A 102 8.34 -2.25 -1.48
C GLY A 102 7.56 -2.18 -0.18
N THR A 103 7.86 -1.16 0.61
CA THR A 103 7.17 -0.84 1.87
C THR A 103 6.70 0.60 1.83
N TYR A 104 5.41 0.83 2.09
CA TYR A 104 4.79 2.15 1.97
C TYR A 104 4.03 2.48 3.25
N LEU A 105 4.32 3.67 3.82
CA LEU A 105 3.62 4.20 4.99
C LEU A 105 2.59 5.23 4.54
N ALA A 106 1.40 5.16 5.10
CA ALA A 106 0.30 6.05 4.74
C ALA A 106 0.67 7.53 4.98
N GLY A 107 0.51 8.36 3.96
CA GLY A 107 0.78 9.79 4.04
C GLY A 107 2.26 10.20 4.06
N ILE A 108 3.21 9.28 3.86
CA ILE A 108 4.63 9.60 3.79
C ILE A 108 5.03 9.90 2.35
N TYR A 109 5.02 11.17 2.00
CA TYR A 109 5.36 11.67 0.68
C TYR A 109 6.67 12.44 0.69
N ASN A 110 7.33 12.46 -0.47
CA ASN A 110 8.51 13.29 -0.70
C ASN A 110 8.53 13.80 -2.14
N ARG A 111 8.96 15.04 -2.30
CA ARG A 111 8.98 15.76 -3.58
C ARG A 111 10.39 15.79 -4.13
N LEU A 112 10.54 15.47 -5.41
CA LEU A 112 11.82 15.52 -6.11
C LEU A 112 11.71 16.34 -7.39
N THR A 113 12.84 16.92 -7.77
CA THR A 113 12.99 17.66 -9.02
C THR A 113 13.84 16.85 -9.98
N THR A 114 13.38 16.74 -11.23
CA THR A 114 14.06 16.03 -12.31
C THR A 114 14.31 16.98 -13.47
N ALA A 115 15.53 17.00 -13.99
CA ALA A 115 15.82 17.61 -15.30
C ALA A 115 15.56 16.54 -16.38
N LEU A 116 14.61 16.77 -17.27
CA LEU A 116 14.19 15.83 -18.30
C LEU A 116 13.94 16.59 -19.60
N ASP A 117 14.70 16.27 -20.66
CA ASP A 117 14.57 16.85 -22.00
C ASP A 117 14.48 18.40 -22.01
N GLY A 118 15.35 19.05 -21.22
CA GLY A 118 15.41 20.52 -21.10
C GLY A 118 14.34 21.14 -20.20
N HIS A 119 13.42 20.37 -19.65
CA HIS A 119 12.42 20.80 -18.69
C HIS A 119 12.83 20.44 -17.26
N THR A 120 12.41 21.25 -16.31
CA THR A 120 12.52 20.95 -14.89
C THR A 120 11.14 20.50 -14.38
N VAL A 121 11.03 19.22 -14.01
CA VAL A 121 9.79 18.61 -13.53
C VAL A 121 9.90 18.37 -12.04
N GLU A 122 8.96 18.88 -11.27
CA GLU A 122 8.81 18.57 -9.85
C GLU A 122 7.65 17.59 -9.67
N THR A 123 7.89 16.51 -8.93
CA THR A 123 6.87 15.48 -8.66
C THR A 123 6.93 15.02 -7.22
N GLU A 124 5.77 14.81 -6.62
CA GLU A 124 5.63 14.21 -5.30
C GLU A 124 5.33 12.71 -5.43
N HIS A 125 5.91 11.89 -4.55
CA HIS A 125 5.74 10.44 -4.55
C HIS A 125 5.49 9.92 -3.14
N LEU A 126 4.62 8.93 -3.00
CA LEU A 126 4.59 8.07 -1.83
C LEU A 126 5.91 7.31 -1.76
N VAL A 127 6.62 7.42 -0.63
CA VAL A 127 8.00 6.95 -0.49
C VAL A 127 8.06 5.44 -0.30
N ASN A 128 8.90 4.76 -1.08
CA ASN A 128 9.32 3.39 -0.77
C ASN A 128 10.27 3.44 0.44
N ALA A 129 9.79 2.95 1.59
CA ALA A 129 10.49 2.95 2.87
C ALA A 129 11.47 1.77 2.97
N PRO A 130 12.39 1.75 3.97
CA PRO A 130 13.35 0.67 4.14
C PRO A 130 12.70 -0.71 4.16
N ASP A 131 13.27 -1.65 3.40
CA ASP A 131 12.79 -3.03 3.35
C ASP A 131 13.15 -3.77 4.63
N TRP A 132 12.14 -4.09 5.41
CA TRP A 132 12.26 -4.84 6.64
C TRP A 132 12.26 -6.36 6.44
N THR A 133 11.82 -6.83 5.26
CA THR A 133 11.69 -8.26 4.98
C THR A 133 13.01 -8.93 4.59
N PHE A 134 14.08 -8.13 4.41
CA PHE A 134 15.37 -8.64 3.97
C PHE A 134 15.90 -9.75 4.88
N LEU A 135 15.88 -10.97 4.35
CA LEU A 135 16.34 -12.17 5.05
C LEU A 135 16.81 -13.21 4.02
N THR A 136 18.10 -13.54 4.04
CA THR A 136 18.69 -14.55 3.14
C THR A 136 19.17 -15.77 3.90
N VAL A 137 19.21 -16.92 3.22
CA VAL A 137 19.64 -18.21 3.78
C VAL A 137 20.69 -18.82 2.87
N ARG A 138 21.75 -19.35 3.47
CA ARG A 138 22.87 -20.01 2.77
C ARG A 138 23.32 -21.26 3.52
N VAL A 139 23.53 -22.35 2.81
CA VAL A 139 24.02 -23.61 3.38
C VAL A 139 25.53 -23.68 3.19
N GLY A 140 26.31 -23.61 4.29
CA GLY A 140 27.78 -23.53 4.25
C GLY A 140 28.25 -22.42 3.33
N ASP A 141 29.22 -22.69 2.44
CA ASP A 141 29.75 -21.74 1.46
C ASP A 141 28.96 -21.75 0.13
N GLY A 142 27.80 -22.40 0.09
CA GLY A 142 26.94 -22.46 -1.10
C GLY A 142 26.29 -21.12 -1.48
N PRO A 143 25.53 -21.05 -2.56
CA PRO A 143 24.77 -19.85 -2.94
C PRO A 143 23.63 -19.56 -1.96
N VAL A 144 23.10 -18.33 -2.01
CA VAL A 144 21.86 -17.99 -1.33
C VAL A 144 20.71 -18.82 -1.90
N LEU A 145 19.92 -19.42 -1.04
CA LEU A 145 18.72 -20.15 -1.44
C LEU A 145 17.66 -19.14 -1.88
N CYS A 146 17.36 -19.10 -3.17
CA CYS A 146 16.35 -18.19 -3.71
C CYS A 146 15.37 -18.93 -4.64
N PRO A 147 14.08 -18.57 -4.64
CA PRO A 147 13.11 -19.12 -5.57
C PRO A 147 13.51 -18.87 -7.03
N GLY A 148 13.21 -19.85 -7.89
CA GLY A 148 13.59 -19.82 -9.30
C GLY A 148 15.01 -20.25 -9.60
N SER A 149 15.84 -20.53 -8.57
CA SER A 149 17.17 -21.10 -8.78
C SER A 149 17.09 -22.56 -9.28
N PRO A 150 18.13 -23.06 -9.98
CA PRO A 150 18.17 -24.45 -10.44
C PRO A 150 18.09 -25.49 -9.32
N GLU A 151 18.49 -25.11 -8.11
CA GLU A 151 18.48 -25.96 -6.91
C GLU A 151 17.09 -26.15 -6.34
N MET A 152 16.08 -25.35 -6.75
CA MET A 152 14.73 -25.41 -6.21
C MET A 152 14.00 -26.67 -6.67
N LEU A 153 13.55 -27.49 -5.73
CA LEU A 153 12.75 -28.71 -5.96
C LEU A 153 11.25 -28.46 -5.95
N SER A 154 10.79 -27.58 -5.06
CA SER A 154 9.37 -27.26 -4.94
C SER A 154 9.18 -25.84 -4.39
N TYR A 155 8.05 -25.26 -4.75
CA TYR A 155 7.61 -23.93 -4.36
C TYR A 155 6.13 -23.97 -4.00
N ARG A 156 5.75 -23.33 -2.90
CA ARG A 156 4.38 -23.03 -2.57
C ARG A 156 4.32 -21.67 -1.87
N GLN A 157 3.42 -20.82 -2.34
CA GLN A 157 3.05 -19.56 -1.69
C GLN A 157 1.55 -19.57 -1.44
N ASP A 158 1.13 -19.18 -0.25
CA ASP A 158 -0.25 -19.23 0.22
C ASP A 158 -0.54 -17.97 1.04
N LEU A 159 -1.41 -17.10 0.52
CA LEU A 159 -1.96 -15.97 1.26
C LEU A 159 -3.33 -16.37 1.82
N ASP A 160 -3.40 -16.54 3.13
CA ASP A 160 -4.67 -16.73 3.83
C ASP A 160 -5.32 -15.37 4.10
N LEU A 161 -6.41 -15.08 3.40
CA LEU A 161 -7.16 -13.82 3.52
C LEU A 161 -7.92 -13.70 4.85
N ARG A 162 -8.19 -14.82 5.53
CA ARG A 162 -8.87 -14.81 6.84
C ARG A 162 -8.01 -14.22 7.94
N THR A 163 -6.71 -14.44 7.84
CA THR A 163 -5.74 -14.08 8.88
C THR A 163 -4.76 -13.01 8.44
N GLY A 164 -4.69 -12.74 7.12
CA GLY A 164 -3.70 -11.85 6.54
C GLY A 164 -2.28 -12.35 6.68
N VAL A 165 -2.09 -13.68 6.67
CA VAL A 165 -0.78 -14.33 6.78
C VAL A 165 -0.34 -14.84 5.42
N LEU A 166 0.86 -14.48 5.00
CA LEU A 166 1.51 -14.98 3.81
C LEU A 166 2.54 -16.03 4.19
N THR A 167 2.28 -17.26 3.77
CA THR A 167 3.15 -18.42 4.00
C THR A 167 3.84 -18.82 2.71
N ARG A 168 5.14 -19.07 2.76
CA ARG A 168 5.93 -19.65 1.67
C ARG A 168 6.67 -20.88 2.15
N THR A 169 6.67 -21.93 1.32
CA THR A 169 7.45 -23.15 1.57
C THR A 169 8.22 -23.51 0.32
N HIS A 170 9.53 -23.59 0.46
CA HIS A 170 10.46 -23.92 -0.61
C HIS A 170 11.32 -25.13 -0.19
N ARG A 171 11.65 -25.98 -1.14
CA ARG A 171 12.66 -27.05 -0.94
C ARG A 171 13.75 -26.88 -1.97
N TYR A 172 14.97 -27.03 -1.54
CA TYR A 172 16.18 -26.90 -2.36
C TYR A 172 17.04 -28.13 -2.22
N ARG A 173 17.74 -28.50 -3.30
CA ARG A 173 18.80 -29.50 -3.27
C ARG A 173 20.05 -28.88 -3.85
N ASP A 174 21.08 -28.76 -3.02
CA ASP A 174 22.36 -28.21 -3.45
C ASP A 174 23.19 -29.16 -4.31
N ALA A 175 24.32 -28.67 -4.83
CA ALA A 175 25.21 -29.45 -5.73
C ALA A 175 25.84 -30.70 -5.09
N VAL A 176 25.86 -30.79 -3.75
CA VAL A 176 26.35 -31.97 -3.04
C VAL A 176 25.23 -32.91 -2.59
N GLY A 177 23.99 -32.62 -2.97
CA GLY A 177 22.82 -33.46 -2.77
C GLY A 177 22.07 -33.25 -1.45
N ARG A 178 22.41 -32.22 -0.65
CA ARG A 178 21.72 -31.88 0.60
C ARG A 178 20.38 -31.23 0.32
N THR A 179 19.34 -31.73 0.97
CA THR A 179 17.97 -31.20 0.82
C THR A 179 17.61 -30.34 2.01
N THR A 180 17.22 -29.09 1.73
CA THR A 180 16.84 -28.08 2.72
C THR A 180 15.41 -27.61 2.46
N ARG A 181 14.58 -27.58 3.50
CA ARG A 181 13.26 -26.95 3.48
C ARG A 181 13.33 -25.61 4.19
N VAL A 182 12.76 -24.58 3.55
CA VAL A 182 12.63 -23.22 4.09
C VAL A 182 11.16 -22.86 4.10
N THR A 183 10.61 -22.57 5.27
CA THR A 183 9.24 -22.06 5.40
C THR A 183 9.29 -20.68 6.04
N SER A 184 8.62 -19.70 5.42
CA SER A 184 8.45 -18.37 6.00
C SER A 184 6.97 -18.05 6.18
N ARG A 185 6.61 -17.37 7.28
CA ARG A 185 5.29 -16.81 7.54
C ARG A 185 5.45 -15.35 7.90
N GLN A 186 4.64 -14.46 7.32
CA GLN A 186 4.74 -13.02 7.60
C GLN A 186 3.38 -12.34 7.60
N PHE A 187 3.26 -11.27 8.41
CA PHE A 187 2.08 -10.40 8.46
C PHE A 187 2.44 -9.03 9.06
N GLN A 188 1.60 -8.01 8.76
CA GLN A 188 1.57 -6.76 9.51
C GLN A 188 0.46 -6.81 10.56
N SER A 189 0.78 -6.47 11.81
CA SER A 189 -0.17 -6.54 12.91
C SER A 189 -1.28 -5.49 12.77
N LEU A 190 -2.54 -5.94 12.89
CA LEU A 190 -3.71 -5.04 12.95
C LEU A 190 -3.90 -4.44 14.36
N THR A 191 -3.44 -5.10 15.40
CA THR A 191 -3.60 -4.65 16.79
C THR A 191 -2.47 -3.74 17.24
N GLU A 192 -1.23 -4.08 16.86
CA GLU A 192 -0.03 -3.30 17.09
C GLU A 192 0.41 -2.68 15.76
N THR A 193 -0.26 -1.61 15.35
CA THR A 193 -0.18 -1.08 13.98
C THR A 193 1.21 -0.69 13.49
N HIS A 194 2.14 -0.46 14.40
CA HIS A 194 3.55 -0.21 14.11
C HIS A 194 4.40 -1.47 13.97
N LEU A 195 3.85 -2.66 14.26
CA LEU A 195 4.60 -3.92 14.25
C LEU A 195 4.28 -4.78 13.03
N ALA A 196 5.30 -5.51 12.58
CA ALA A 196 5.20 -6.64 11.67
C ALA A 196 6.03 -7.80 12.18
N ALA A 197 5.67 -9.00 11.74
CA ALA A 197 6.32 -10.22 12.14
C ALA A 197 6.65 -11.11 10.94
N LEU A 198 7.83 -11.72 10.96
CA LEU A 198 8.26 -12.74 10.03
C LEU A 198 8.87 -13.90 10.82
N GLU A 199 8.36 -15.09 10.61
CA GLU A 199 8.93 -16.34 11.14
C GLU A 199 9.58 -17.10 10.00
N LEU A 200 10.77 -17.65 10.24
CA LEU A 200 11.51 -18.51 9.34
C LEU A 200 11.77 -19.85 10.01
N ILE A 201 11.34 -20.94 9.38
CA ILE A 201 11.57 -22.31 9.82
C ILE A 201 12.52 -22.97 8.82
N LEU A 202 13.67 -23.44 9.31
CA LEU A 202 14.72 -24.07 8.54
C LEU A 202 14.85 -25.55 8.93
N GLU A 203 14.82 -26.45 7.95
CA GLU A 203 14.94 -27.87 8.15
C GLU A 203 16.00 -28.49 7.21
N ALA A 204 17.05 -29.06 7.77
CA ALA A 204 18.02 -29.90 7.07
C ALA A 204 17.44 -31.31 6.95
N GLU A 205 16.73 -31.64 5.85
CA GLU A 205 15.95 -32.89 5.76
C GLU A 205 16.80 -34.15 5.82
N ASP A 206 18.00 -34.14 5.22
CA ASP A 206 18.86 -35.32 5.04
C ASP A 206 20.33 -35.10 5.41
N TRP A 207 20.65 -33.95 6.01
CA TRP A 207 22.01 -33.56 6.37
C TRP A 207 22.07 -32.90 7.75
N SER A 208 23.30 -32.69 8.27
CA SER A 208 23.57 -31.85 9.44
C SER A 208 24.78 -30.96 9.14
N GLY A 209 24.83 -29.78 9.73
CA GLY A 209 25.94 -28.85 9.55
C GLY A 209 25.52 -27.39 9.70
N GLU A 210 26.39 -26.49 9.25
CA GLU A 210 26.16 -25.05 9.41
C GLU A 210 25.33 -24.43 8.29
N MET A 211 24.52 -23.47 8.70
CA MET A 211 23.71 -22.62 7.83
C MET A 211 23.86 -21.17 8.28
N THR A 212 23.97 -20.26 7.33
CA THR A 212 24.06 -18.83 7.61
C THR A 212 22.76 -18.14 7.20
N VAL A 213 22.20 -17.35 8.12
CA VAL A 213 21.06 -16.46 7.89
C VAL A 213 21.53 -15.03 8.02
N GLU A 214 21.27 -14.20 7.01
CA GLU A 214 21.40 -12.76 7.12
C GLU A 214 20.00 -12.16 7.32
N SER A 215 19.77 -11.48 8.44
CA SER A 215 18.52 -10.80 8.76
C SER A 215 18.81 -9.31 8.97
N ALA A 216 18.28 -8.46 8.08
CA ALA A 216 18.58 -7.03 8.11
C ALA A 216 17.37 -6.18 7.74
N VAL A 217 17.44 -4.89 8.05
CA VAL A 217 16.67 -3.81 7.43
C VAL A 217 17.53 -3.24 6.30
N ASN A 218 17.03 -3.25 5.09
CA ASN A 218 17.72 -2.76 3.92
C ASN A 218 17.16 -1.39 3.50
N GLY A 219 17.95 -0.35 3.63
CA GLY A 219 17.61 1.02 3.25
C GLY A 219 18.05 1.40 1.82
N ALA A 220 18.70 0.49 1.08
CA ALA A 220 19.05 0.69 -0.32
C ALA A 220 17.81 0.48 -1.22
N VAL A 221 16.79 1.30 -1.03
CA VAL A 221 15.51 1.26 -1.74
C VAL A 221 15.29 2.54 -2.54
N ALA A 222 14.53 2.46 -3.61
CA ALA A 222 14.17 3.60 -4.45
C ALA A 222 12.80 3.38 -5.09
N ASN A 223 12.14 4.44 -5.55
CA ASN A 223 10.87 4.36 -6.27
C ASN A 223 11.09 4.04 -7.75
N ARG A 224 10.98 2.77 -8.14
CA ARG A 224 11.21 2.29 -9.52
C ARG A 224 10.16 1.30 -10.03
N ASN A 225 9.06 1.14 -9.28
CA ASN A 225 8.01 0.17 -9.62
C ASN A 225 7.33 0.51 -10.95
N VAL A 226 7.00 1.79 -11.16
CA VAL A 226 6.24 2.25 -12.33
C VAL A 226 7.19 2.57 -13.48
N ALA A 227 7.07 1.84 -14.59
CA ALA A 227 7.95 1.98 -15.74
C ALA A 227 7.93 3.40 -16.37
N ALA A 228 6.77 4.06 -16.36
CA ALA A 228 6.62 5.42 -16.89
C ALA A 228 7.36 6.48 -16.04
N ASP A 229 7.51 6.23 -14.74
CA ASP A 229 8.12 7.17 -13.79
C ASP A 229 9.62 6.94 -13.62
N ARG A 230 10.22 5.90 -14.24
CA ARG A 230 11.66 5.57 -14.10
C ARG A 230 12.61 6.64 -14.61
N ALA A 231 12.14 7.55 -15.47
CA ALA A 231 12.92 8.70 -15.94
C ALA A 231 12.94 9.85 -14.91
N LEU A 232 12.07 9.82 -13.92
CA LEU A 232 12.00 10.80 -12.83
C LEU A 232 13.01 10.45 -11.73
N ALA A 233 13.40 11.45 -10.93
CA ALA A 233 14.19 11.22 -9.73
C ALA A 233 13.40 10.30 -8.77
N HIS A 234 14.08 9.32 -8.19
CA HIS A 234 13.44 8.22 -7.48
C HIS A 234 14.14 7.83 -6.16
N GLU A 235 15.21 8.52 -5.79
CA GLU A 235 15.92 8.32 -4.52
C GLU A 235 15.42 9.32 -3.48
N HIS A 236 14.50 8.88 -2.65
CA HIS A 236 13.79 9.73 -1.68
C HIS A 236 14.46 9.76 -0.31
N LEU A 237 15.29 8.78 0.02
CA LEU A 237 15.82 8.57 1.37
C LEU A 237 17.31 8.89 1.47
N VAL A 238 17.67 9.51 2.59
CA VAL A 238 19.06 9.72 3.01
C VAL A 238 19.26 8.91 4.30
N PRO A 239 20.22 7.96 4.34
CA PRO A 239 20.56 7.23 5.55
C PRO A 239 21.04 8.18 6.65
N VAL A 240 20.56 7.95 7.88
CA VAL A 240 20.95 8.72 9.08
C VAL A 240 21.84 7.89 9.98
N ARG A 241 21.40 6.66 10.30
CA ARG A 241 22.19 5.75 11.15
C ARG A 241 21.76 4.29 11.01
N SER A 242 22.73 3.40 11.30
CA SER A 242 22.56 1.97 11.45
C SER A 242 23.25 1.58 12.76
N VAL A 243 22.51 1.14 13.77
CA VAL A 243 23.07 0.86 15.10
C VAL A 243 22.48 -0.43 15.69
N GLU A 244 23.25 -1.08 16.55
CA GLU A 244 22.76 -2.13 17.41
C GLU A 244 22.04 -1.52 18.61
N LEU A 245 20.89 -2.06 18.97
CA LEU A 245 20.15 -1.71 20.19
C LEU A 245 20.52 -2.65 21.36
N ASP A 246 20.60 -3.94 21.02
CA ASP A 246 21.08 -5.03 21.87
C ASP A 246 21.58 -6.18 20.99
N GLY A 247 22.08 -7.27 21.57
CA GLY A 247 22.65 -8.39 20.81
C GLY A 247 21.68 -9.12 19.87
N GLU A 248 20.38 -8.78 19.85
CA GLU A 248 19.35 -9.36 18.99
C GLU A 248 18.62 -8.32 18.15
N ALA A 249 18.72 -7.05 18.49
CA ALA A 249 17.95 -5.96 17.87
C ALA A 249 18.85 -4.86 17.30
N VAL A 250 18.43 -4.35 16.15
CA VAL A 250 19.08 -3.26 15.42
C VAL A 250 18.07 -2.15 15.11
N LEU A 251 18.58 -0.96 14.84
CA LEU A 251 17.82 0.18 14.36
C LEU A 251 18.45 0.73 13.10
N TYR A 252 17.64 0.91 12.07
CA TYR A 252 17.93 1.68 10.87
C TYR A 252 17.07 2.93 10.83
N GLU A 253 17.67 4.09 10.60
CA GLU A 253 16.97 5.36 10.43
C GLU A 253 17.39 6.05 9.14
N ALA A 254 16.40 6.50 8.36
CA ALA A 254 16.57 7.34 7.20
C ALA A 254 15.65 8.56 7.28
N VAL A 255 15.98 9.60 6.52
CA VAL A 255 15.16 10.80 6.40
C VAL A 255 14.85 11.07 4.93
N THR A 256 13.64 11.49 4.62
CA THR A 256 13.30 11.94 3.27
C THR A 256 14.06 13.23 2.94
N ASN A 257 14.63 13.30 1.74
CA ASN A 257 15.61 14.34 1.41
C ASN A 257 15.01 15.75 1.28
N GLN A 258 13.72 15.90 0.94
CA GLN A 258 13.03 17.19 0.81
C GLN A 258 12.00 17.41 1.91
N SER A 259 11.07 16.48 2.13
CA SER A 259 10.00 16.61 3.15
C SER A 259 10.52 16.45 4.59
N ARG A 260 11.77 15.98 4.76
CA ARG A 260 12.49 15.85 6.05
C ARG A 260 11.79 14.97 7.08
N ILE A 261 11.01 13.99 6.61
CA ILE A 261 10.34 13.03 7.47
C ILE A 261 11.34 11.94 7.85
N SER A 262 11.59 11.75 9.14
CA SER A 262 12.38 10.64 9.65
C SER A 262 11.54 9.38 9.65
N ILE A 263 12.13 8.28 9.16
CA ILE A 263 11.57 6.91 9.16
C ILE A 263 12.56 6.05 9.90
N ALA A 264 12.14 5.45 11.02
CA ALA A 264 12.95 4.56 11.83
C ALA A 264 12.35 3.15 11.81
N THR A 265 13.19 2.17 11.51
CA THR A 265 12.83 0.75 11.47
C THR A 265 13.73 0.00 12.44
N ALA A 266 13.18 -0.50 13.54
CA ALA A 266 13.87 -1.37 14.48
C ALA A 266 13.48 -2.82 14.20
N ALA A 267 14.45 -3.73 14.20
CA ALA A 267 14.23 -5.15 13.94
C ALA A 267 14.93 -6.00 15.00
N ARG A 268 14.21 -6.96 15.59
CA ARG A 268 14.74 -7.96 16.52
C ARG A 268 14.63 -9.33 15.89
N THR A 269 15.75 -10.06 15.82
CA THR A 269 15.78 -11.43 15.29
C THR A 269 16.22 -12.40 16.39
N ARG A 270 15.33 -13.29 16.81
CA ARG A 270 15.56 -14.32 17.81
C ARG A 270 15.59 -15.71 17.17
N VAL A 271 16.42 -16.58 17.74
CA VAL A 271 16.47 -18.01 17.39
C VAL A 271 15.79 -18.80 18.50
N GLY A 272 14.81 -19.64 18.15
CA GLY A 272 14.00 -20.37 19.12
C GLY A 272 14.80 -21.36 20.00
N ALA A 273 15.88 -21.92 19.44
CA ALA A 273 16.83 -22.78 20.19
C ALA A 273 18.18 -22.05 20.22
N ALA A 274 18.47 -21.36 21.30
CA ALA A 274 19.65 -20.50 21.42
C ALA A 274 20.98 -21.30 21.34
N ASP A 275 20.98 -22.56 21.74
CA ASP A 275 22.12 -23.49 21.65
C ASP A 275 22.48 -23.88 20.20
N THR A 276 21.62 -23.59 19.24
CA THR A 276 21.92 -23.80 17.81
C THR A 276 22.71 -22.62 17.19
N VAL A 277 22.82 -21.50 17.88
CA VAL A 277 23.56 -20.32 17.39
C VAL A 277 25.05 -20.54 17.61
N VAL A 278 25.81 -20.64 16.50
CA VAL A 278 27.29 -20.79 16.53
C VAL A 278 27.96 -19.42 16.60
N ASP A 279 27.45 -18.45 15.81
CA ASP A 279 28.00 -17.10 15.72
C ASP A 279 26.92 -16.10 15.37
N ARG A 280 27.08 -14.85 15.83
CA ARG A 280 26.23 -13.72 15.45
C ARG A 280 27.10 -12.49 15.25
N ARG A 281 27.06 -11.90 14.06
CA ARG A 281 27.84 -10.71 13.71
C ARG A 281 26.92 -9.57 13.29
N LEU A 282 27.19 -8.38 13.84
CA LEU A 282 26.48 -7.16 13.51
C LEU A 282 26.77 -6.74 12.06
N ILE A 283 25.74 -6.33 11.35
CA ILE A 283 25.77 -5.56 10.10
C ILE A 283 25.34 -4.13 10.44
N ALA A 284 26.27 -3.19 10.38
CA ALA A 284 25.99 -1.77 10.60
C ALA A 284 26.63 -0.96 9.46
N GLU A 285 26.00 -1.03 8.28
CA GLU A 285 26.42 -0.36 7.07
C GLU A 285 25.58 0.91 6.85
N GLN A 286 26.02 1.80 5.96
CA GLN A 286 25.30 3.03 5.66
C GLN A 286 23.85 2.78 5.22
N ALA A 287 23.61 1.73 4.46
CA ALA A 287 22.29 1.41 3.92
C ALA A 287 21.65 0.17 4.55
N ARG A 288 22.27 -0.45 5.58
CA ARG A 288 21.80 -1.70 6.11
C ARG A 288 22.14 -1.89 7.59
N ALA A 289 21.14 -2.33 8.38
CA ALA A 289 21.30 -2.70 9.78
C ALA A 289 20.75 -4.11 10.02
N GLY A 290 21.51 -5.00 10.62
CA GLY A 290 21.09 -6.39 10.85
C GLY A 290 22.13 -7.26 11.51
N HIS A 291 21.92 -8.57 11.38
CA HIS A 291 22.88 -9.58 11.84
C HIS A 291 23.06 -10.68 10.79
N THR A 292 24.31 -11.15 10.68
CA THR A 292 24.60 -12.45 10.10
C THR A 292 24.63 -13.47 11.24
N ILE A 293 23.82 -14.51 11.17
CA ILE A 293 23.64 -15.53 12.20
C ILE A 293 24.04 -16.88 11.62
N THR A 294 25.07 -17.52 12.19
CA THR A 294 25.45 -18.88 11.83
C THR A 294 24.77 -19.85 12.77
N LEU A 295 24.09 -20.85 12.22
CA LEU A 295 23.30 -21.84 12.93
C LEU A 295 23.90 -23.24 12.70
N SER A 296 23.89 -24.08 13.72
CA SER A 296 24.16 -25.51 13.60
C SER A 296 22.85 -26.28 13.51
N LEU A 297 22.57 -26.92 12.38
CA LEU A 297 21.36 -27.70 12.15
C LEU A 297 21.63 -29.19 12.29
N GLY A 298 20.73 -29.87 13.03
CA GLY A 298 20.66 -31.34 13.08
C GLY A 298 19.72 -31.86 11.99
N ARG A 299 20.03 -33.01 11.41
CA ARG A 299 19.20 -33.67 10.40
C ARG A 299 17.77 -33.88 10.88
N GLY A 300 16.79 -33.38 10.12
CA GLY A 300 15.35 -33.51 10.39
C GLY A 300 14.87 -32.72 11.63
N ILE A 301 15.71 -31.86 12.22
CA ILE A 301 15.35 -31.03 13.37
C ILE A 301 15.15 -29.60 12.87
N PRO A 302 13.91 -29.08 12.89
CA PRO A 302 13.65 -27.71 12.43
C PRO A 302 14.20 -26.69 13.44
N VAL A 303 14.79 -25.61 12.91
CA VAL A 303 15.21 -24.42 13.67
C VAL A 303 14.34 -23.24 13.25
N THR A 304 13.75 -22.56 14.23
CA THR A 304 12.87 -21.40 14.00
C THR A 304 13.58 -20.12 14.36
N LEU A 305 13.51 -19.14 13.47
CA LEU A 305 13.89 -17.75 13.70
C LEU A 305 12.64 -16.88 13.68
N GLU A 306 12.60 -15.94 14.61
CA GLU A 306 11.54 -14.95 14.73
C GLU A 306 12.12 -13.56 14.48
N LYS A 307 11.63 -12.86 13.46
CA LYS A 307 11.96 -11.46 13.18
C LYS A 307 10.74 -10.59 13.44
N ILE A 308 10.78 -9.77 14.48
CA ILE A 308 9.77 -8.75 14.77
C ILE A 308 10.33 -7.40 14.40
N VAL A 309 9.51 -6.57 13.78
CA VAL A 309 9.91 -5.24 13.29
C VAL A 309 8.95 -4.19 13.78
N ALA A 310 9.51 -3.05 14.20
CA ALA A 310 8.77 -1.86 14.58
C ALA A 310 9.14 -0.70 13.65
N VAL A 311 8.14 -0.03 13.07
CA VAL A 311 8.33 1.15 12.23
C VAL A 311 7.67 2.35 12.89
N ALA A 312 8.38 3.48 12.92
CA ALA A 312 7.87 4.76 13.38
C ALA A 312 8.39 5.90 12.51
N THR A 313 7.64 7.00 12.49
CA THR A 313 7.99 8.19 11.72
C THR A 313 7.99 9.45 12.58
N SER A 314 8.59 10.53 12.09
CA SER A 314 8.51 11.84 12.76
C SER A 314 7.12 12.49 12.66
N ARG A 315 6.17 11.87 11.96
CA ARG A 315 4.75 12.30 11.89
C ARG A 315 3.90 11.67 12.98
N ASP A 316 4.42 10.65 13.68
CA ASP A 316 3.70 9.99 14.76
C ASP A 316 3.60 10.92 15.96
N ARG A 317 2.40 10.98 16.55
CA ARG A 317 2.14 11.86 17.70
C ARG A 317 2.77 11.31 18.98
N ALA A 318 3.07 12.22 19.89
CA ALA A 318 3.62 11.93 21.21
C ALA A 318 4.98 11.19 21.22
N ALA A 319 5.66 11.09 20.07
CA ALA A 319 7.02 10.57 19.98
C ALA A 319 8.05 11.72 19.98
N SER A 320 9.09 11.63 20.81
CA SER A 320 10.18 12.61 20.80
C SER A 320 11.04 12.47 19.55
N THR A 321 11.33 11.25 19.14
CA THR A 321 11.96 10.91 17.85
C THR A 321 11.42 9.56 17.34
N ALA A 322 11.37 9.40 16.02
CA ALA A 322 10.99 8.14 15.39
C ALA A 322 11.86 6.96 15.87
N ALA A 323 13.17 7.20 15.98
CA ALA A 323 14.12 6.18 16.43
C ALA A 323 13.89 5.70 17.86
N LEU A 324 13.60 6.63 18.78
CA LEU A 324 13.30 6.26 20.16
C LEU A 324 11.99 5.48 20.25
N ASP A 325 10.98 5.89 19.49
CA ASP A 325 9.68 5.20 19.47
C ASP A 325 9.82 3.78 18.90
N ALA A 326 10.46 3.62 17.73
CA ALA A 326 10.71 2.29 17.14
C ALA A 326 11.53 1.39 18.08
N GLY A 327 12.59 1.93 18.73
CA GLY A 327 13.40 1.21 19.71
C GLY A 327 12.60 0.79 20.95
N ASN A 328 11.75 1.63 21.49
CA ASN A 328 10.89 1.32 22.62
C ASN A 328 9.83 0.26 22.27
N ARG A 329 9.24 0.35 21.08
CA ARG A 329 8.25 -0.63 20.58
C ARG A 329 8.89 -2.00 20.43
N ILE A 330 10.06 -2.09 19.78
CA ILE A 330 10.71 -3.40 19.58
C ILE A 330 11.17 -4.03 20.89
N GLY A 331 11.60 -3.22 21.87
CA GLY A 331 11.98 -3.70 23.19
C GLY A 331 10.82 -4.33 23.98
N ARG A 332 9.59 -3.89 23.71
CA ARG A 332 8.35 -4.37 24.36
C ARG A 332 7.56 -5.34 23.49
N ALA A 333 7.95 -5.50 22.22
CA ALA A 333 7.18 -6.29 21.27
C ALA A 333 7.04 -7.75 21.73
N PRO A 334 5.81 -8.31 21.67
CA PRO A 334 5.58 -9.73 21.93
C PRO A 334 6.32 -10.61 20.92
N GLY A 335 6.22 -11.93 21.10
CA GLY A 335 6.72 -12.92 20.15
C GLY A 335 5.77 -13.14 18.98
N PHE A 336 6.25 -13.84 17.95
CA PHE A 336 5.47 -14.14 16.74
C PHE A 336 4.14 -14.81 17.05
N GLY A 337 4.11 -15.81 17.93
CA GLY A 337 2.89 -16.56 18.24
C GLY A 337 1.80 -15.72 18.92
N GLU A 338 2.19 -14.80 19.81
CA GLU A 338 1.26 -13.90 20.48
C GLU A 338 0.69 -12.87 19.51
N LEU A 339 1.56 -12.27 18.67
CA LEU A 339 1.12 -11.36 17.60
C LEU A 339 0.20 -12.06 16.59
N LEU A 340 0.49 -13.32 16.23
CA LEU A 340 -0.35 -14.10 15.31
C LEU A 340 -1.74 -14.35 15.89
N GLY A 341 -1.85 -14.75 17.15
CA GLY A 341 -3.15 -14.95 17.79
C GLY A 341 -3.99 -13.67 17.86
N ALA A 342 -3.35 -12.53 18.15
CA ALA A 342 -4.02 -11.22 18.11
C ALA A 342 -4.46 -10.84 16.68
N GLN A 343 -3.61 -11.11 15.68
CA GLN A 343 -3.88 -10.90 14.25
C GLN A 343 -5.11 -11.68 13.77
N GLU A 344 -5.17 -12.97 14.08
CA GLU A 344 -6.29 -13.85 13.72
C GLU A 344 -7.62 -13.33 14.26
N ASN A 345 -7.65 -12.92 15.53
CA ASN A 345 -8.82 -12.34 16.17
C ASN A 345 -9.24 -11.01 15.54
N ALA A 346 -8.27 -10.14 15.22
CA ALA A 346 -8.56 -8.85 14.62
C ALA A 346 -9.12 -8.99 13.18
N TRP A 347 -8.55 -9.89 12.38
CA TRP A 347 -9.11 -10.20 11.05
C TRP A 347 -10.49 -10.84 11.14
N ALA A 348 -10.72 -11.76 12.09
CA ALA A 348 -12.03 -12.37 12.29
C ALA A 348 -13.12 -11.29 12.56
N ALA A 349 -12.81 -10.30 13.41
CA ALA A 349 -13.71 -9.19 13.68
C ALA A 349 -13.95 -8.28 12.46
N LEU A 350 -12.91 -8.06 11.62
CA LEU A 350 -13.08 -7.33 10.37
C LEU A 350 -13.95 -8.12 9.37
N TRP A 351 -13.72 -9.42 9.22
CA TRP A 351 -14.53 -10.26 8.33
C TRP A 351 -15.99 -10.40 8.79
N GLU A 352 -16.25 -10.48 10.09
CA GLU A 352 -17.62 -10.44 10.62
C GLU A 352 -18.35 -9.16 10.19
N ARG A 353 -17.65 -8.03 10.13
CA ARG A 353 -18.22 -6.74 9.78
C ARG A 353 -18.29 -6.48 8.28
N PHE A 354 -17.26 -6.86 7.50
CA PHE A 354 -17.09 -6.50 6.09
C PHE A 354 -17.30 -7.68 5.13
N GLY A 355 -17.36 -8.91 5.62
CA GLY A 355 -17.55 -10.09 4.78
C GLY A 355 -18.87 -10.04 4.02
N ILE A 356 -18.85 -10.57 2.81
CA ILE A 356 -20.01 -10.71 1.94
C ILE A 356 -20.04 -12.16 1.45
N ASP A 357 -21.09 -12.88 1.80
CA ASP A 357 -21.29 -14.24 1.33
C ASP A 357 -21.92 -14.21 -0.06
N LEU A 358 -21.29 -14.92 -0.99
CA LEU A 358 -21.81 -15.10 -2.34
C LEU A 358 -22.23 -16.56 -2.56
N GLU A 359 -23.45 -16.76 -3.01
CA GLU A 359 -23.92 -18.06 -3.51
C GLU A 359 -23.38 -18.33 -4.92
N THR A 360 -22.04 -18.32 -5.06
CA THR A 360 -21.33 -18.51 -6.34
C THR A 360 -20.16 -19.47 -6.18
N GLY A 361 -19.43 -19.70 -7.28
CA GLY A 361 -18.25 -20.56 -7.25
C GLY A 361 -17.09 -20.00 -6.42
N VAL A 362 -16.22 -20.87 -5.95
CA VAL A 362 -15.03 -20.56 -5.12
C VAL A 362 -14.15 -19.43 -5.69
N ARG A 363 -14.04 -19.37 -7.03
CA ARG A 363 -13.21 -18.34 -7.71
C ARG A 363 -13.77 -16.93 -7.55
N GLN A 364 -15.08 -16.77 -7.68
CA GLN A 364 -15.74 -15.47 -7.51
C GLN A 364 -15.66 -15.01 -6.05
N SER A 365 -15.86 -15.93 -5.10
CA SER A 365 -15.71 -15.65 -3.67
C SER A 365 -14.27 -15.25 -3.33
N LEU A 366 -13.27 -15.94 -3.89
CA LEU A 366 -11.86 -15.56 -3.71
C LEU A 366 -11.57 -14.14 -4.25
N ALA A 367 -12.08 -13.82 -5.44
CA ALA A 367 -11.88 -12.49 -6.02
C ALA A 367 -12.50 -11.40 -5.15
N LEU A 368 -13.75 -11.58 -4.69
CA LEU A 368 -14.41 -10.63 -3.80
C LEU A 368 -13.66 -10.48 -2.46
N ASN A 369 -13.30 -11.60 -1.83
CA ASN A 369 -12.56 -11.58 -0.57
C ASN A 369 -11.21 -10.89 -0.71
N LEU A 370 -10.49 -11.11 -1.82
CA LEU A 370 -9.23 -10.44 -2.11
C LEU A 370 -9.41 -8.92 -2.26
N HIS A 371 -10.47 -8.47 -2.94
CA HIS A 371 -10.76 -7.03 -3.06
C HIS A 371 -11.09 -6.40 -1.70
N ILE A 372 -11.94 -7.04 -0.90
CA ILE A 372 -12.26 -6.58 0.46
C ILE A 372 -10.99 -6.55 1.32
N PHE A 373 -10.18 -7.60 1.27
CA PHE A 373 -8.91 -7.70 1.97
C PHE A 373 -7.97 -6.53 1.61
N HIS A 374 -7.82 -6.23 0.31
CA HIS A 374 -6.98 -5.12 -0.15
C HIS A 374 -7.48 -3.75 0.32
N VAL A 375 -8.79 -3.52 0.37
CA VAL A 375 -9.34 -2.29 0.94
C VAL A 375 -9.03 -2.23 2.43
N LEU A 376 -9.36 -3.30 3.19
CA LEU A 376 -9.20 -3.31 4.65
C LEU A 376 -7.75 -3.11 5.07
N GLN A 377 -6.79 -3.78 4.42
CA GLN A 377 -5.37 -3.59 4.75
C GLN A 377 -4.86 -2.18 4.44
N THR A 378 -5.55 -1.41 3.58
CA THR A 378 -5.21 -0.01 3.28
C THR A 378 -5.80 0.95 4.30
N VAL A 379 -6.93 0.60 4.94
CA VAL A 379 -7.72 1.55 5.74
C VAL A 379 -7.86 1.17 7.22
N ALA A 380 -7.54 -0.05 7.64
CA ALA A 380 -7.95 -0.58 8.95
C ALA A 380 -7.44 0.24 10.14
N ALA A 381 -6.24 0.83 10.06
CA ALA A 381 -5.68 1.70 11.09
C ALA A 381 -5.86 3.20 10.81
N ALA A 382 -6.65 3.57 9.79
CA ALA A 382 -6.91 4.98 9.53
C ALA A 382 -7.68 5.59 10.69
N ASP A 383 -7.16 6.68 11.21
CA ASP A 383 -7.75 7.48 12.27
C ASP A 383 -7.58 8.98 12.00
N THR A 384 -8.12 9.81 12.88
CA THR A 384 -8.06 11.26 12.71
C THR A 384 -6.66 11.84 12.87
N ASP A 385 -5.74 11.08 13.46
CA ASP A 385 -4.38 11.52 13.75
C ASP A 385 -3.41 11.20 12.63
N LEU A 386 -3.68 10.14 11.86
CA LEU A 386 -2.80 9.71 10.77
C LEU A 386 -2.70 10.75 9.63
N ASP A 387 -3.74 11.56 9.42
CA ASP A 387 -3.82 12.59 8.35
C ASP A 387 -3.33 12.09 6.98
N ALA A 388 -3.81 10.94 6.59
CA ALA A 388 -3.57 10.35 5.28
C ALA A 388 -4.88 10.22 4.50
N GLY A 389 -4.86 10.47 3.20
CA GLY A 389 -5.97 10.15 2.30
C GLY A 389 -5.94 8.69 1.85
N LEU A 390 -6.97 8.28 1.13
CA LEU A 390 -7.06 6.95 0.54
C LEU A 390 -6.43 6.95 -0.87
N PRO A 391 -5.22 6.37 -1.05
CA PRO A 391 -4.60 6.35 -2.38
C PRO A 391 -5.42 5.53 -3.36
N ALA A 392 -5.54 5.98 -4.62
CA ALA A 392 -6.31 5.30 -5.67
C ALA A 392 -5.87 3.85 -5.92
N ARG A 393 -4.61 3.52 -5.62
CA ARG A 393 -4.04 2.15 -5.74
C ARG A 393 -3.69 1.54 -4.38
N GLY A 394 -4.23 2.08 -3.29
CA GLY A 394 -3.88 1.63 -1.94
C GLY A 394 -2.39 1.81 -1.63
N LEU A 395 -1.87 1.00 -0.70
CA LEU A 395 -0.45 0.97 -0.31
C LEU A 395 0.31 -0.20 -0.96
N HIS A 396 -0.11 -0.62 -2.17
CA HIS A 396 0.41 -1.81 -2.85
C HIS A 396 1.60 -1.54 -3.78
N GLY A 397 1.96 -0.28 -3.98
CA GLY A 397 3.02 0.14 -4.89
C GLY A 397 2.91 1.62 -5.25
N GLU A 398 3.62 2.03 -6.29
CA GLU A 398 3.82 3.42 -6.68
C GLU A 398 2.89 3.88 -7.82
N GLY A 399 1.87 3.09 -8.15
CA GLY A 399 0.90 3.45 -9.18
C GLY A 399 0.28 4.82 -8.90
N TYR A 400 0.27 5.69 -9.92
CA TYR A 400 -0.09 7.11 -9.78
C TYR A 400 0.68 7.83 -8.66
N ARG A 401 1.91 7.43 -8.39
CA ARG A 401 2.78 8.00 -7.34
C ARG A 401 2.17 7.93 -5.93
N GLY A 402 1.19 7.03 -5.72
CA GLY A 402 0.48 6.89 -4.44
C GLY A 402 -0.51 8.02 -4.15
N HIS A 403 -0.94 8.78 -5.16
CA HIS A 403 -1.84 9.92 -4.97
C HIS A 403 -3.29 9.52 -4.74
N ILE A 404 -4.02 10.46 -4.14
CA ILE A 404 -5.44 10.38 -3.82
C ILE A 404 -6.22 11.07 -4.94
N PHE A 405 -7.18 10.37 -5.51
CA PHE A 405 -8.08 10.85 -6.56
C PHE A 405 -9.53 10.88 -6.05
N TRP A 406 -10.48 10.93 -6.94
CA TRP A 406 -11.90 10.84 -6.62
C TRP A 406 -12.38 9.40 -6.38
N ASP A 407 -11.54 8.40 -6.59
CA ASP A 407 -11.81 6.95 -6.43
C ASP A 407 -12.30 6.59 -5.01
N GLU A 408 -11.96 7.39 -4.02
CA GLU A 408 -12.47 7.28 -2.65
C GLU A 408 -13.99 7.29 -2.58
N LEU A 409 -14.68 7.93 -3.57
CA LEU A 409 -16.13 7.94 -3.71
C LEU A 409 -16.72 6.52 -3.78
N PHE A 410 -16.01 5.57 -4.41
CA PHE A 410 -16.47 4.19 -4.57
C PHE A 410 -16.22 3.32 -3.34
N VAL A 411 -15.29 3.71 -2.47
CA VAL A 411 -14.91 2.97 -1.26
C VAL A 411 -15.70 3.46 -0.04
N TYR A 412 -15.93 4.76 0.07
CA TYR A 412 -16.59 5.37 1.23
C TYR A 412 -17.98 4.80 1.57
N PRO A 413 -18.87 4.43 0.63
CA PRO A 413 -20.16 3.85 0.98
C PRO A 413 -20.03 2.58 1.83
N MET A 414 -19.10 1.68 1.48
CA MET A 414 -18.82 0.47 2.25
C MET A 414 -18.27 0.81 3.64
N LEU A 415 -17.32 1.73 3.73
CA LEU A 415 -16.72 2.15 5.00
C LEU A 415 -17.75 2.85 5.89
N THR A 416 -18.51 3.80 5.34
CA THR A 416 -19.51 4.58 6.09
C THR A 416 -20.58 3.68 6.72
N LEU A 417 -21.05 2.67 6.00
CA LEU A 417 -22.07 1.75 6.50
C LEU A 417 -21.53 0.75 7.52
N ARG A 418 -20.24 0.43 7.49
CA ARG A 418 -19.64 -0.62 8.30
C ARG A 418 -18.78 -0.08 9.45
N ARG A 419 -18.05 1.03 9.19
CA ARG A 419 -17.11 1.63 10.12
C ARG A 419 -16.94 3.13 9.80
N PRO A 420 -17.95 3.98 10.13
CA PRO A 420 -18.03 5.37 9.69
C PRO A 420 -16.86 6.24 10.16
N GLU A 421 -16.20 5.90 11.26
CA GLU A 421 -15.01 6.61 11.74
C GLU A 421 -13.85 6.60 10.72
N LEU A 422 -13.75 5.58 9.87
CA LEU A 422 -12.76 5.55 8.79
C LEU A 422 -13.07 6.60 7.72
N THR A 423 -14.32 6.68 7.27
CA THR A 423 -14.76 7.70 6.31
C THR A 423 -14.55 9.09 6.88
N ARG A 424 -14.89 9.31 8.15
CA ARG A 424 -14.66 10.58 8.84
C ARG A 424 -13.20 11.00 8.82
N SER A 425 -12.29 10.08 9.07
CA SER A 425 -10.84 10.32 9.01
C SER A 425 -10.40 10.79 7.62
N PHE A 426 -10.84 10.13 6.55
CA PHE A 426 -10.51 10.51 5.18
C PHE A 426 -11.17 11.82 4.74
N LEU A 427 -12.38 12.12 5.19
CA LEU A 427 -13.00 13.42 4.94
C LEU A 427 -12.25 14.56 5.66
N LEU A 428 -11.70 14.30 6.84
CA LEU A 428 -10.83 15.27 7.53
C LEU A 428 -9.52 15.51 6.79
N TYR A 429 -8.96 14.52 6.09
CA TYR A 429 -7.84 14.74 5.17
C TYR A 429 -8.21 15.80 4.12
N ARG A 430 -9.38 15.74 3.50
CA ARG A 430 -9.87 16.75 2.54
C ARG A 430 -10.09 18.10 3.20
N TYR A 431 -10.70 18.14 4.38
CA TYR A 431 -10.92 19.39 5.12
C TYR A 431 -9.60 20.11 5.46
N ARG A 432 -8.61 19.40 5.96
CA ARG A 432 -7.29 19.98 6.29
C ARG A 432 -6.57 20.58 5.08
N ARG A 433 -7.00 20.27 3.87
CA ARG A 433 -6.47 20.78 2.60
C ARG A 433 -7.41 21.76 1.91
N LEU A 434 -8.45 22.21 2.62
CA LEU A 434 -9.45 23.13 2.08
C LEU A 434 -8.84 24.49 1.72
N ASP A 435 -7.87 24.98 2.50
CA ASP A 435 -7.19 26.25 2.20
C ASP A 435 -6.32 26.17 0.94
N ALA A 436 -5.69 25.02 0.69
CA ALA A 436 -4.99 24.78 -0.57
C ALA A 436 -5.97 24.75 -1.77
N ALA A 437 -7.13 24.12 -1.60
CA ALA A 437 -8.17 24.10 -2.61
C ALA A 437 -8.76 25.51 -2.88
N ARG A 438 -8.88 26.36 -1.84
CA ARG A 438 -9.26 27.77 -1.97
C ARG A 438 -8.21 28.59 -2.73
N ALA A 439 -6.93 28.34 -2.44
CA ALA A 439 -5.85 28.99 -3.16
C ALA A 439 -5.87 28.62 -4.64
N ALA A 440 -6.02 27.34 -4.96
CA ALA A 440 -6.13 26.85 -6.33
C ALA A 440 -7.30 27.49 -7.11
N ALA A 441 -8.47 27.66 -6.47
CA ALA A 441 -9.60 28.36 -7.09
C ALA A 441 -9.27 29.83 -7.39
N ARG A 442 -8.64 30.55 -6.44
CA ARG A 442 -8.23 31.95 -6.66
C ARG A 442 -7.21 32.11 -7.77
N ASP A 443 -6.25 31.19 -7.89
CA ASP A 443 -5.23 31.21 -8.93
C ASP A 443 -5.83 31.03 -10.33
N ASP A 444 -6.95 30.30 -10.42
CA ASP A 444 -7.78 30.17 -11.65
C ASP A 444 -8.80 31.30 -11.82
N GLY A 445 -8.83 32.32 -10.94
CA GLY A 445 -9.77 33.43 -10.97
C GLY A 445 -11.19 33.06 -10.54
N LEU A 446 -11.36 31.98 -9.81
CA LEU A 446 -12.63 31.44 -9.34
C LEU A 446 -12.82 31.67 -7.82
N ASN A 447 -14.07 31.54 -7.36
CA ASN A 447 -14.40 31.57 -5.93
C ASN A 447 -14.54 30.14 -5.38
N GLY A 448 -14.49 30.01 -4.05
CA GLY A 448 -14.70 28.73 -3.37
C GLY A 448 -13.46 27.85 -3.33
N ALA A 449 -13.64 26.53 -3.39
CA ALA A 449 -12.54 25.55 -3.27
C ALA A 449 -12.49 24.60 -4.48
N MET A 450 -11.33 24.54 -5.14
CA MET A 450 -11.03 23.66 -6.25
C MET A 450 -10.09 22.55 -5.77
N PHE A 451 -10.66 21.39 -5.42
CA PHE A 451 -9.86 20.22 -5.04
C PHE A 451 -9.10 19.68 -6.26
N PRO A 452 -7.83 19.26 -6.07
CA PRO A 452 -6.98 18.78 -7.17
C PRO A 452 -7.46 17.45 -7.74
N TRP A 453 -7.14 17.20 -9.00
CA TRP A 453 -7.33 15.88 -9.63
C TRP A 453 -6.46 14.83 -8.94
N GLN A 454 -5.18 15.12 -8.71
CA GLN A 454 -4.26 14.30 -7.94
C GLN A 454 -3.83 15.06 -6.68
N SER A 455 -4.13 14.50 -5.51
CA SER A 455 -3.79 15.07 -4.21
C SER A 455 -2.69 14.24 -3.56
N GLY A 456 -1.71 14.92 -3.00
CA GLY A 456 -0.62 14.32 -2.22
C GLY A 456 -0.65 14.77 -0.76
N SER A 457 0.51 15.19 -0.24
CA SER A 457 0.68 15.57 1.16
C SER A 457 -0.03 16.86 1.54
N ASP A 458 0.04 17.89 0.70
CA ASP A 458 -0.35 19.27 1.03
C ASP A 458 -1.64 19.76 0.32
N GLY A 459 -2.22 18.96 -0.56
CA GLY A 459 -3.46 19.30 -1.28
C GLY A 459 -3.27 20.14 -2.52
N ARG A 460 -2.04 20.37 -2.98
CA ARG A 460 -1.76 20.96 -4.29
C ARG A 460 -2.20 20.01 -5.41
N GLU A 461 -2.37 20.58 -6.62
CA GLU A 461 -2.54 19.79 -7.84
C GLU A 461 -1.20 19.13 -8.22
N GLU A 462 -1.17 17.80 -8.13
CA GLU A 462 0.01 16.99 -8.47
C GLU A 462 -0.03 16.44 -9.91
N THR A 463 -1.11 16.69 -10.66
CA THR A 463 -1.15 16.37 -12.08
C THR A 463 -0.26 17.36 -12.83
N PRO A 464 0.77 16.86 -13.55
CA PRO A 464 1.63 17.73 -14.33
C PRO A 464 0.83 18.40 -15.48
N ALA A 465 1.24 19.61 -15.86
CA ALA A 465 0.64 20.29 -17.02
C ALA A 465 0.97 19.57 -18.33
N GLU A 466 2.11 18.90 -18.37
CA GLU A 466 2.61 18.17 -19.52
C GLU A 466 3.21 16.83 -19.07
N LEU A 467 3.00 15.79 -19.85
CA LEU A 467 3.55 14.46 -19.68
C LEU A 467 4.62 14.19 -20.73
N PHE A 468 5.77 13.72 -20.29
CA PHE A 468 6.81 13.25 -21.19
C PHE A 468 6.55 11.80 -21.59
N ASN A 469 6.36 11.57 -22.89
CA ASN A 469 6.23 10.22 -23.42
C ASN A 469 7.60 9.63 -23.69
N VAL A 470 8.11 8.82 -22.77
CA VAL A 470 9.44 8.18 -22.86
C VAL A 470 9.62 7.28 -24.10
N ARG A 471 8.54 6.85 -24.76
CA ARG A 471 8.62 6.00 -25.96
C ARG A 471 8.97 6.76 -27.22
N ASN A 472 8.51 8.00 -27.34
CA ASN A 472 8.72 8.81 -28.53
C ASN A 472 9.45 10.14 -28.27
N GLY A 473 9.81 10.43 -27.01
CA GLY A 473 10.53 11.65 -26.64
C GLY A 473 9.72 12.94 -26.80
N VAL A 474 8.38 12.88 -26.74
CA VAL A 474 7.51 14.05 -26.99
C VAL A 474 6.77 14.43 -25.71
N TRP A 475 6.74 15.73 -25.40
CA TRP A 475 5.90 16.33 -24.39
C TRP A 475 4.45 16.48 -24.91
N MET A 476 3.49 16.09 -24.09
CA MET A 476 2.07 16.15 -24.41
C MET A 476 1.34 16.86 -23.28
N ALA A 477 0.46 17.80 -23.62
CA ALA A 477 -0.39 18.46 -22.63
C ALA A 477 -1.27 17.45 -21.87
N ASP A 478 -1.30 17.55 -20.55
CA ASP A 478 -2.22 16.81 -19.69
C ASP A 478 -3.32 17.75 -19.18
N ASN A 479 -4.52 17.58 -19.74
CA ASN A 479 -5.69 18.35 -19.31
C ASN A 479 -6.42 17.74 -18.12
N SER A 480 -5.96 16.61 -17.56
CA SER A 480 -6.60 15.96 -16.40
C SER A 480 -6.66 16.88 -15.18
N ARG A 481 -5.67 17.78 -15.02
CA ARG A 481 -5.66 18.81 -13.98
C ARG A 481 -6.88 19.75 -14.01
N ARG A 482 -7.63 19.80 -15.12
CA ARG A 482 -8.84 20.60 -15.27
C ARG A 482 -10.12 19.84 -14.89
N GLN A 483 -10.00 18.62 -14.39
CA GLN A 483 -11.11 17.76 -13.97
C GLN A 483 -11.66 18.23 -12.61
N ARG A 484 -12.55 19.21 -12.62
CA ARG A 484 -13.07 19.87 -11.40
C ARG A 484 -14.11 19.06 -10.64
N HIS A 485 -14.61 17.96 -11.20
CA HIS A 485 -15.62 17.11 -10.56
C HIS A 485 -15.15 16.38 -9.28
N VAL A 486 -13.85 16.38 -8.99
CA VAL A 486 -13.33 15.90 -7.70
C VAL A 486 -13.99 16.64 -6.53
N GLY A 487 -14.18 17.97 -6.64
CA GLY A 487 -14.90 18.74 -5.63
C GLY A 487 -16.33 18.23 -5.40
N LEU A 488 -17.06 17.87 -6.48
CA LEU A 488 -18.39 17.28 -6.37
C LEU A 488 -18.37 15.91 -5.69
N ALA A 489 -17.38 15.08 -5.99
CA ALA A 489 -17.20 13.77 -5.33
C ALA A 489 -16.93 13.93 -3.83
N VAL A 490 -16.10 14.90 -3.44
CA VAL A 490 -15.83 15.22 -2.02
C VAL A 490 -17.12 15.72 -1.34
N ALA A 491 -17.83 16.67 -1.93
CA ALA A 491 -19.09 17.20 -1.40
C ALA A 491 -20.16 16.09 -1.27
N TYR A 492 -20.30 15.24 -2.28
CA TYR A 492 -21.20 14.09 -2.24
C TYR A 492 -20.83 13.11 -1.10
N SER A 493 -19.56 12.84 -0.91
CA SER A 493 -19.08 11.96 0.16
C SER A 493 -19.35 12.53 1.56
N VAL A 494 -19.18 13.85 1.75
CA VAL A 494 -19.58 14.56 2.99
C VAL A 494 -21.07 14.40 3.24
N TRP A 495 -21.89 14.60 2.23
CA TRP A 495 -23.34 14.50 2.34
C TRP A 495 -23.81 13.06 2.63
N GLN A 496 -23.25 12.08 1.92
CA GLN A 496 -23.52 10.65 2.13
C GLN A 496 -23.12 10.21 3.55
N TYR A 497 -21.96 10.64 4.05
CA TYR A 497 -21.53 10.39 5.41
C TYR A 497 -22.56 10.92 6.41
N TYR A 498 -22.96 12.20 6.27
CA TYR A 498 -23.96 12.80 7.16
C TYR A 498 -25.31 12.08 7.10
N GLN A 499 -25.79 11.74 5.91
CA GLN A 499 -27.06 11.02 5.75
C GLN A 499 -27.05 9.64 6.43
N ALA A 500 -25.94 8.94 6.38
CA ALA A 500 -25.81 7.61 6.96
C ALA A 500 -25.59 7.62 8.47
N THR A 501 -24.92 8.66 9.01
CA THR A 501 -24.48 8.71 10.41
C THR A 501 -25.26 9.67 11.29
N ALA A 502 -25.91 10.68 10.70
CA ALA A 502 -26.47 11.84 11.40
C ALA A 502 -25.43 12.59 12.28
N ASP A 503 -24.13 12.52 11.94
CA ASP A 503 -23.05 13.24 12.64
C ASP A 503 -23.14 14.75 12.40
N THR A 504 -24.02 15.40 13.16
CA THR A 504 -24.24 16.86 13.10
C THR A 504 -23.00 17.63 13.58
N GLY A 505 -22.19 17.05 14.47
CA GLY A 505 -20.92 17.65 14.92
C GLY A 505 -19.93 17.77 13.78
N PHE A 506 -19.69 16.67 13.04
CA PHE A 506 -18.83 16.70 11.85
C PHE A 506 -19.37 17.66 10.79
N LEU A 507 -20.69 17.65 10.53
CA LEU A 507 -21.26 18.54 9.52
C LEU A 507 -21.07 20.01 9.93
N ALA A 508 -21.31 20.38 11.20
CA ALA A 508 -21.21 21.76 11.66
C ALA A 508 -19.75 22.27 11.72
N GLU A 509 -18.81 21.42 12.13
CA GLU A 509 -17.41 21.83 12.33
C GLU A 509 -16.57 21.79 11.05
N TYR A 510 -16.90 20.88 10.12
CA TYR A 510 -16.03 20.59 8.94
C TYR A 510 -16.83 20.47 7.65
N GLY A 511 -17.87 19.64 7.63
CA GLY A 511 -18.54 19.23 6.41
C GLY A 511 -19.30 20.35 5.71
N ALA A 512 -19.99 21.21 6.45
CA ALA A 512 -20.74 22.33 5.88
C ALA A 512 -19.83 23.33 5.17
N GLU A 513 -18.64 23.57 5.69
CA GLU A 513 -17.67 24.45 5.07
C GLU A 513 -17.20 23.90 3.72
N ILE A 514 -16.87 22.59 3.63
CA ILE A 514 -16.55 21.93 2.36
C ILE A 514 -17.69 22.10 1.36
N LEU A 515 -18.94 21.80 1.78
CA LEU A 515 -20.10 21.88 0.89
C LEU A 515 -20.31 23.30 0.33
N VAL A 516 -20.21 24.31 1.19
CA VAL A 516 -20.38 25.73 0.79
C VAL A 516 -19.27 26.16 -0.17
N GLU A 517 -18.02 25.80 0.12
CA GLU A 517 -16.89 26.20 -0.72
C GLU A 517 -16.90 25.51 -2.10
N VAL A 518 -17.31 24.24 -2.16
CA VAL A 518 -17.52 23.56 -3.46
C VAL A 518 -18.69 24.19 -4.21
N ALA A 519 -19.81 24.52 -3.54
CA ALA A 519 -20.93 25.20 -4.18
C ALA A 519 -20.52 26.59 -4.73
N ARG A 520 -19.69 27.36 -4.01
CA ARG A 520 -19.15 28.64 -4.48
C ARG A 520 -18.32 28.49 -5.75
N LEU A 521 -17.50 27.43 -5.84
CA LEU A 521 -16.72 27.13 -7.04
C LEU A 521 -17.63 26.92 -8.25
N PHE A 522 -18.60 26.01 -8.14
CA PHE A 522 -19.48 25.69 -9.26
C PHE A 522 -20.42 26.85 -9.62
N THR A 523 -20.82 27.67 -8.64
CA THR A 523 -21.56 28.90 -8.91
C THR A 523 -20.72 29.92 -9.70
N SER A 524 -19.42 30.01 -9.44
CA SER A 524 -18.50 30.90 -10.17
C SER A 524 -18.15 30.39 -11.58
N LEU A 525 -18.32 29.09 -11.86
CA LEU A 525 -18.16 28.48 -13.18
C LEU A 525 -19.42 28.60 -14.04
N ALA A 526 -20.57 28.73 -13.41
CA ALA A 526 -21.87 28.77 -14.12
C ALA A 526 -22.07 30.09 -14.85
N VAL A 527 -22.37 30.01 -16.15
CA VAL A 527 -22.69 31.16 -17.00
C VAL A 527 -24.14 31.06 -17.42
N HIS A 528 -24.94 32.11 -17.11
CA HIS A 528 -26.34 32.16 -17.52
C HIS A 528 -26.46 32.29 -19.03
N ASN A 529 -27.20 31.40 -19.67
CA ASN A 529 -27.56 31.45 -21.07
C ASN A 529 -28.96 32.05 -21.20
N PRO A 530 -29.08 33.33 -21.61
CA PRO A 530 -30.38 33.99 -21.66
C PRO A 530 -31.28 33.49 -22.81
N ALA A 531 -30.75 32.75 -23.77
CA ALA A 531 -31.55 32.26 -24.90
C ALA A 531 -32.48 31.11 -24.46
N ASP A 532 -32.03 30.28 -23.54
CA ASP A 532 -32.75 29.09 -23.08
C ASP A 532 -33.06 29.14 -21.57
N ASP A 533 -32.75 30.27 -20.91
CA ASP A 533 -32.94 30.54 -19.47
C ASP A 533 -32.36 29.41 -18.58
N HIS A 534 -31.13 28.96 -18.89
CA HIS A 534 -30.40 27.96 -18.09
C HIS A 534 -28.97 28.41 -17.79
N PHE A 535 -28.27 27.66 -16.92
CA PHE A 535 -26.85 27.88 -16.62
C PHE A 535 -26.00 26.82 -17.29
N ASP A 536 -25.02 27.27 -18.07
CA ASP A 536 -23.98 26.40 -18.62
C ASP A 536 -22.75 26.36 -17.71
N ILE A 537 -22.16 25.21 -17.55
CA ILE A 537 -20.84 25.03 -16.96
C ILE A 537 -19.94 24.47 -18.06
N SER A 538 -19.05 25.31 -18.56
CA SER A 538 -18.03 24.95 -19.55
C SER A 538 -16.65 24.89 -18.88
N GLY A 539 -15.90 23.83 -19.15
CA GLY A 539 -14.57 23.60 -18.58
C GLY A 539 -13.48 23.43 -19.61
#